data_4060558b0c2a268933fb35b93c6f2147
#
_entry.id   4060558b0c2a268933fb35b93c6f2147
#
_cell.length_a   1.000
_cell.length_b   1.000
_cell.length_c   1.000
_cell.angle_alpha   90.00
_cell.angle_beta   90.00
_cell.angle_gamma   90.00
#
_symmetry.space_group_name_H-M   'P 1'
#
loop_
_entity.id
_entity.type
_entity.pdbx_description
1 polymer ?
#
loop_
_entity_poly.entity_id
_entity_poly.type
_entity_poly.pdbx_seq_one_letter_code
_entity_poly.pdbx_strand_id
1 'polypeptide(L)'
;MLQRYLTYNLWANTRLIENIAAVPASSIDGLPLAPFGSIHEALRHIIGAENIWLERMKGQSPTDFLGFTEGKTLDELLGMLRVGSQRWVEYVTDRARDAEWMSPEATMTYTTTKGVVF
;
A
#
# COMPACT_ATOMS: atom_id res chain seq x y z
N MET A 1 -14.65 8.34 -9.26
CA MET A 1 -14.84 7.94 -7.85
C MET A 1 -13.60 7.29 -7.23
N LEU A 2 -12.99 6.32 -7.90
CA LEU A 2 -11.78 5.66 -7.40
C LEU A 2 -10.61 6.64 -7.22
N GLN A 3 -10.43 7.59 -8.16
CA GLN A 3 -9.39 8.62 -8.02
C GLN A 3 -9.55 9.44 -6.73
N ARG A 4 -10.78 9.77 -6.36
CA ARG A 4 -11.05 10.52 -5.14
C ARG A 4 -10.64 9.74 -3.90
N TYR A 5 -10.96 8.45 -3.85
CA TYR A 5 -10.59 7.60 -2.72
C TYR A 5 -9.08 7.44 -2.62
N LEU A 6 -8.39 7.27 -3.73
CA LEU A 6 -6.93 7.09 -3.72
C LEU A 6 -6.20 8.40 -3.42
N THR A 7 -6.76 9.54 -3.85
CA THR A 7 -6.23 10.85 -3.46
C THR A 7 -6.40 11.06 -1.95
N TYR A 8 -7.56 10.68 -1.41
CA TYR A 8 -7.77 10.70 0.04
C TYR A 8 -6.81 9.75 0.77
N ASN A 9 -6.59 8.55 0.23
CA ASN A 9 -5.64 7.58 0.80
C ASN A 9 -4.23 8.18 0.85
N LEU A 10 -3.78 8.84 -0.22
CA LEU A 10 -2.50 9.51 -0.25
C LEU A 10 -2.43 10.61 0.81
N TRP A 11 -3.47 11.42 0.93
CA TRP A 11 -3.54 12.46 1.94
C TRP A 11 -3.47 11.86 3.36
N ALA A 12 -4.27 10.85 3.62
CA ALA A 12 -4.32 10.19 4.94
C ALA A 12 -2.97 9.57 5.29
N ASN A 13 -2.33 8.87 4.36
CA ASN A 13 -1.03 8.26 4.57
C ASN A 13 0.07 9.30 4.74
N THR A 14 -0.01 10.44 4.04
CA THR A 14 0.91 11.55 4.22
C THR A 14 0.80 12.12 5.65
N ARG A 15 -0.42 12.28 6.15
CA ARG A 15 -0.65 12.73 7.54
C ARG A 15 -0.12 11.72 8.54
N LEU A 16 -0.33 10.44 8.29
CA LEU A 16 0.19 9.37 9.14
C LEU A 16 1.74 9.41 9.18
N ILE A 17 2.36 9.56 8.03
CA ILE A 17 3.82 9.66 7.92
C ILE A 17 4.34 10.87 8.72
N GLU A 18 3.71 12.03 8.57
CA GLU A 18 4.10 13.23 9.29
C GLU A 18 3.97 13.05 10.80
N ASN A 19 2.89 12.43 11.24
CA ASN A 19 2.65 12.20 12.67
C ASN A 19 3.66 11.23 13.26
N ILE A 20 3.98 10.15 12.56
CA ILE A 20 4.97 9.17 13.02
C ILE A 20 6.36 9.81 13.02
N ALA A 21 6.71 10.56 11.99
CA ALA A 21 8.02 11.21 11.90
C ALA A 21 8.25 12.26 12.99
N ALA A 22 7.17 12.84 13.54
CA ALA A 22 7.25 13.84 14.61
C ALA A 22 7.48 13.21 15.99
N VAL A 23 7.31 11.89 16.14
CA VAL A 23 7.49 11.17 17.40
C VAL A 23 8.91 10.60 17.43
N PRO A 24 9.64 10.73 18.57
CA PRO A 24 10.95 10.11 18.70
C PRO A 24 10.88 8.60 18.48
N ALA A 25 11.83 8.05 17.72
CA ALA A 25 11.89 6.63 17.40
C ALA A 25 11.86 5.76 18.68
N SER A 26 12.52 6.20 19.74
CA SER A 26 12.54 5.50 21.02
C SER A 26 11.16 5.39 21.68
N SER A 27 10.23 6.27 21.33
CA SER A 27 8.85 6.22 21.82
C SER A 27 7.97 5.29 21.01
N ILE A 28 8.38 4.97 19.78
CA ILE A 28 7.64 4.10 18.86
C ILE A 28 8.10 2.64 19.00
N ASP A 29 9.41 2.44 19.20
CA ASP A 29 10.00 1.11 19.31
C ASP A 29 9.38 0.34 20.47
N GLY A 30 8.92 -0.87 20.18
CA GLY A 30 8.37 -1.74 21.20
C GLY A 30 6.92 -1.46 21.60
N LEU A 31 6.28 -0.41 21.05
CA LEU A 31 4.86 -0.18 21.30
C LEU A 31 4.03 -1.29 20.69
N PRO A 32 3.21 -1.99 21.50
CA PRO A 32 2.34 -3.02 20.93
C PRO A 32 1.21 -2.40 20.13
N LEU A 33 0.89 -2.97 19.00
CA LEU A 33 -0.20 -2.54 18.13
C LEU A 33 -0.95 -3.76 17.60
N ALA A 34 -2.05 -4.10 18.26
CA ALA A 34 -2.87 -5.20 17.77
C ALA A 34 -3.62 -4.81 16.50
N PRO A 35 -3.76 -5.71 15.50
CA PRO A 35 -3.30 -7.10 15.48
C PRO A 35 -1.87 -7.27 14.95
N PHE A 36 -1.15 -6.19 14.58
CA PHE A 36 0.09 -6.27 13.84
C PHE A 36 1.36 -6.34 14.71
N GLY A 37 1.22 -6.29 16.02
CA GLY A 37 2.35 -6.38 16.94
C GLY A 37 3.06 -5.05 17.20
N SER A 38 3.30 -4.22 16.17
CA SER A 38 3.98 -2.94 16.29
C SER A 38 3.61 -2.01 15.14
N ILE A 39 3.96 -0.73 15.28
CA ILE A 39 3.81 0.25 14.19
C ILE A 39 4.64 -0.19 12.99
N HIS A 40 5.83 -0.72 13.19
CA HIS A 40 6.70 -1.24 12.15
C HIS A 40 5.99 -2.32 11.32
N GLU A 41 5.40 -3.29 11.99
CA GLU A 41 4.69 -4.38 11.33
C GLU A 41 3.42 -3.89 10.64
N ALA A 42 2.70 -2.93 11.23
CA ALA A 42 1.52 -2.33 10.62
C ALA A 42 1.89 -1.61 9.32
N LEU A 43 2.98 -0.84 9.31
CA LEU A 43 3.46 -0.15 8.11
C LEU A 43 3.85 -1.14 7.02
N ARG A 44 4.55 -2.21 7.38
CA ARG A 44 4.93 -3.26 6.42
C ARG A 44 3.68 -3.88 5.79
N HIS A 45 2.66 -4.12 6.59
CA HIS A 45 1.40 -4.68 6.10
C HIS A 45 0.71 -3.73 5.10
N ILE A 46 0.61 -2.45 5.43
CA ILE A 46 -0.02 -1.45 4.54
C ILE A 46 0.76 -1.34 3.23
N ILE A 47 2.08 -1.23 3.31
CA ILE A 47 2.94 -1.15 2.14
C ILE A 47 2.79 -2.38 1.26
N GLY A 48 2.82 -3.56 1.87
CA GLY A 48 2.64 -4.83 1.15
C GLY A 48 1.29 -4.93 0.48
N ALA A 49 0.23 -4.55 1.18
CA ALA A 49 -1.13 -4.60 0.64
C ALA A 49 -1.29 -3.64 -0.55
N GLU A 50 -0.82 -2.41 -0.43
CA GLU A 50 -0.89 -1.45 -1.53
C GLU A 50 -0.11 -1.93 -2.75
N ASN A 51 1.08 -2.49 -2.54
CA ASN A 51 1.91 -2.99 -3.63
C ASN A 51 1.26 -4.18 -4.35
N ILE A 52 0.80 -5.17 -3.59
CA ILE A 52 0.28 -6.40 -4.19
C ILE A 52 -1.00 -6.13 -4.99
N TRP A 53 -1.88 -5.27 -4.50
CA TRP A 53 -3.10 -4.94 -5.20
C TRP A 53 -2.83 -4.08 -6.43
N LEU A 54 -1.86 -3.17 -6.38
CA LEU A 54 -1.46 -2.41 -7.56
C LEU A 54 -0.93 -3.34 -8.66
N GLU A 55 -0.07 -4.29 -8.29
CA GLU A 55 0.45 -5.25 -9.26
C GLU A 55 -0.65 -6.14 -9.84
N ARG A 56 -1.61 -6.57 -9.01
CA ARG A 56 -2.78 -7.32 -9.48
C ARG A 56 -3.62 -6.51 -10.46
N MET A 57 -3.80 -5.22 -10.21
CA MET A 57 -4.51 -4.33 -11.14
C MET A 57 -3.79 -4.22 -12.48
N LYS A 58 -2.47 -4.37 -12.49
CA LYS A 58 -1.66 -4.37 -13.71
C LYS A 58 -1.59 -5.74 -14.40
N GLY A 59 -2.28 -6.73 -13.87
CA GLY A 59 -2.29 -8.08 -14.42
C GLY A 59 -1.17 -8.98 -13.88
N GLN A 60 -0.44 -8.55 -12.87
CA GLN A 60 0.61 -9.35 -12.23
C GLN A 60 0.07 -10.04 -10.98
N SER A 61 0.71 -11.13 -10.59
CA SER A 61 0.35 -11.87 -9.37
C SER A 61 1.61 -12.14 -8.55
N PRO A 62 2.12 -11.13 -7.82
CA PRO A 62 3.31 -11.34 -7.01
C PRO A 62 3.07 -12.38 -5.94
N THR A 63 4.07 -13.20 -5.66
CA THR A 63 4.03 -14.18 -4.57
C THR A 63 4.62 -13.62 -3.28
N ASP A 64 5.37 -12.53 -3.37
CA ASP A 64 5.95 -11.84 -2.22
C ASP A 64 5.00 -10.76 -1.72
N PHE A 65 4.71 -10.78 -0.43
CA PHE A 65 3.84 -9.79 0.22
C PHE A 65 4.64 -8.83 1.10
N LEU A 66 5.52 -9.34 1.93
CA LEU A 66 6.24 -8.54 2.92
C LEU A 66 7.76 -8.57 2.75
N GLY A 67 8.30 -9.49 1.95
CA GLY A 67 9.73 -9.71 1.86
C GLY A 67 10.54 -8.48 1.45
N PHE A 68 9.99 -7.68 0.53
CA PHE A 68 10.68 -6.47 0.06
C PHE A 68 10.77 -5.37 1.12
N THR A 69 10.03 -5.50 2.21
CA THR A 69 10.09 -4.56 3.36
C THR A 69 10.96 -5.10 4.50
N GLU A 70 11.50 -6.29 4.36
CA GLU A 70 12.29 -6.93 5.42
C GLU A 70 13.57 -6.16 5.67
N GLY A 71 13.88 -5.95 6.94
CA GLY A 71 15.11 -5.26 7.33
C GLY A 71 15.09 -3.75 7.13
N LYS A 72 13.98 -3.17 6.69
CA LYS A 72 13.89 -1.73 6.47
C LYS A 72 13.73 -0.97 7.77
N THR A 73 14.37 0.21 7.83
CA THR A 73 14.22 1.13 8.97
C THR A 73 12.85 1.80 8.92
N LEU A 74 12.46 2.43 10.02
CA LEU A 74 11.21 3.19 10.07
C LEU A 74 11.18 4.27 8.99
N ASP A 75 12.25 5.05 8.84
CA ASP A 75 12.33 6.11 7.82
C ASP A 75 12.19 5.54 6.41
N GLU A 76 12.83 4.40 6.14
CA GLU A 76 12.71 3.73 4.85
C GLU A 76 11.27 3.27 4.60
N LEU A 77 10.60 2.73 5.61
CA LEU A 77 9.20 2.31 5.49
C LEU A 77 8.27 3.49 5.24
N LEU A 78 8.49 4.61 5.93
CA LEU A 78 7.68 5.82 5.70
C LEU A 78 7.83 6.32 4.26
N GLY A 79 9.06 6.28 3.72
CA GLY A 79 9.32 6.62 2.32
C GLY A 79 8.64 5.68 1.35
N MET A 80 8.67 4.37 1.64
CA MET A 80 8.00 3.36 0.82
C MET A 80 6.48 3.54 0.81
N LEU A 81 5.89 3.87 1.94
CA LEU A 81 4.46 4.15 2.03
C LEU A 81 4.08 5.35 1.17
N ARG A 82 4.87 6.42 1.24
CA ARG A 82 4.63 7.63 0.43
C ARG A 82 4.67 7.31 -1.06
N VAL A 83 5.72 6.64 -1.50
CA VAL A 83 5.91 6.28 -2.92
C VAL A 83 4.80 5.36 -3.39
N GLY A 84 4.44 4.35 -2.60
CA GLY A 84 3.39 3.40 -2.94
C GLY A 84 2.04 4.06 -3.10
N SER A 85 1.68 4.96 -2.18
CA SER A 85 0.40 5.68 -2.25
C SER A 85 0.35 6.62 -3.45
N GLN A 86 1.47 7.29 -3.80
CA GLN A 86 1.56 8.11 -5.01
C GLN A 86 1.42 7.28 -6.28
N ARG A 87 2.04 6.11 -6.33
CA ARG A 87 1.95 5.21 -7.49
C ARG A 87 0.51 4.81 -7.77
N TRP A 88 -0.29 4.59 -6.75
CA TRP A 88 -1.71 4.30 -6.91
C TRP A 88 -2.45 5.46 -7.57
N VAL A 89 -2.23 6.68 -7.09
CA VAL A 89 -2.88 7.88 -7.65
C VAL A 89 -2.47 8.06 -9.12
N GLU A 90 -1.20 7.93 -9.42
CA GLU A 90 -0.68 8.07 -10.78
C GLU A 90 -1.28 7.01 -11.72
N TYR A 91 -1.29 5.76 -11.27
CA TYR A 91 -1.83 4.67 -12.06
C TYR A 91 -3.30 4.89 -12.40
N VAL A 92 -4.11 5.24 -11.41
CA VAL A 92 -5.55 5.46 -11.61
C VAL A 92 -5.80 6.71 -12.45
N THR A 93 -5.00 7.76 -12.27
CA THR A 93 -5.11 8.98 -13.07
C THR A 93 -4.86 8.69 -14.55
N ASP A 94 -3.84 7.91 -14.86
CA ASP A 94 -3.54 7.51 -16.24
C ASP A 94 -4.65 6.64 -16.82
N ARG A 95 -5.14 5.67 -16.05
CA ARG A 95 -6.17 4.73 -16.52
C ARG A 95 -7.55 5.38 -16.64
N ALA A 96 -7.84 6.42 -15.87
CA ALA A 96 -9.12 7.11 -15.93
C ALA A 96 -9.37 7.78 -17.30
N ARG A 97 -8.34 7.88 -18.15
CA ARG A 97 -8.48 8.35 -19.53
C ARG A 97 -9.12 7.31 -20.45
N ASP A 98 -9.14 6.04 -20.02
CA ASP A 98 -9.79 4.95 -20.74
C ASP A 98 -11.22 4.79 -20.20
N ALA A 99 -12.21 5.07 -21.02
CA ALA A 99 -13.62 5.03 -20.62
C ALA A 99 -14.11 3.64 -20.22
N GLU A 100 -13.46 2.58 -20.68
CA GLU A 100 -13.84 1.20 -20.35
C GLU A 100 -13.18 0.69 -19.09
N TRP A 101 -12.13 1.36 -18.61
CA TRP A 101 -11.42 0.93 -17.44
C TRP A 101 -12.28 1.12 -16.19
N MET A 102 -12.35 0.06 -15.36
CA MET A 102 -13.16 0.04 -14.12
C MET A 102 -14.65 0.28 -14.37
N SER A 103 -15.16 -0.19 -15.51
CA SER A 103 -16.61 -0.24 -15.75
C SER A 103 -17.24 -1.21 -14.75
N PRO A 104 -18.58 -1.11 -14.49
CA PRO A 104 -19.25 -2.03 -13.56
C PRO A 104 -19.09 -3.50 -13.93
N GLU A 105 -18.85 -3.80 -15.22
CA GLU A 105 -18.66 -5.16 -15.72
C GLU A 105 -17.20 -5.60 -15.71
N ALA A 106 -16.27 -4.71 -15.37
CA ALA A 106 -14.84 -5.03 -15.37
C ALA A 106 -14.54 -6.08 -14.29
N THR A 107 -13.74 -7.07 -14.66
CA THR A 107 -13.28 -8.11 -13.74
C THR A 107 -11.76 -8.18 -13.74
N MET A 108 -11.22 -8.74 -12.69
CA MET A 108 -9.78 -8.93 -12.54
C MET A 108 -9.51 -10.35 -12.09
N THR A 109 -8.59 -11.03 -12.79
CA THR A 109 -8.13 -12.35 -12.37
C THR A 109 -6.73 -12.21 -11.78
N TYR A 110 -6.51 -12.85 -10.64
CA TYR A 110 -5.21 -12.83 -10.00
C TYR A 110 -4.95 -14.15 -9.26
N THR A 111 -3.67 -14.40 -8.97
CA THR A 111 -3.25 -15.54 -8.17
C THR A 111 -2.82 -15.04 -6.80
N THR A 112 -3.30 -15.68 -5.75
CA THR A 112 -2.90 -15.33 -4.38
C THR A 112 -1.45 -15.72 -4.10
N THR A 113 -0.90 -15.20 -3.02
CA THR A 113 0.46 -15.58 -2.58
C THR A 113 0.58 -17.07 -2.24
N LYS A 114 -0.55 -17.75 -2.05
CA LYS A 114 -0.60 -19.21 -1.82
C LYS A 114 -0.84 -20.00 -3.09
N GLY A 115 -0.87 -19.35 -4.25
CA GLY A 115 -1.03 -20.01 -5.54
C GLY A 115 -2.47 -20.30 -5.95
N VAL A 116 -3.47 -19.74 -5.27
CA VAL A 116 -4.89 -19.91 -5.63
C VAL A 116 -5.30 -18.84 -6.60
N VAL A 117 -5.94 -19.23 -7.72
CA VAL A 117 -6.43 -18.31 -8.75
C VAL A 117 -7.84 -17.83 -8.39
N PHE A 118 -8.05 -16.54 -8.52
CA PHE A 118 -9.35 -15.90 -8.32
C PHE A 118 -9.81 -15.11 -9.52
#